data_53aebf6e981889b87b413a97f3693276
#
_entry.id   53aebf6e981889b87b413a97f3693276
#
_cell.length_a   1.000
_cell.length_b   1.000
_cell.length_c   1.000
_cell.angle_alpha   90.00
_cell.angle_beta   90.00
_cell.angle_gamma   90.00
#
_symmetry.space_group_name_H-M   'P 1'
#
loop_
_entity.id
_entity.type
_entity.pdbx_description
1 polymer ?
#
loop_
_entity_poly.entity_id
_entity_poly.type
_entity_poly.pdbx_seq_one_letter_code
_entity_poly.pdbx_strand_id
1 'polypeptide(L)' 'MNTQLNYHHLRYFLAVATNGGITPASVAIHVSAPTLSAQLKELEAFVGKPLF' A
#
# COMPACT_ATOMS: atom_id res chain seq x y z
N MET A 1 7.19 7.22 18.74
CA MET A 1 6.57 7.06 17.41
C MET A 1 7.13 5.83 16.72
N ASN A 2 6.27 5.00 16.28
CA ASN A 2 6.68 3.82 15.56
C ASN A 2 7.19 4.20 14.17
N THR A 3 8.43 3.84 13.88
CA THR A 3 9.04 4.15 12.60
C THR A 3 9.00 2.98 11.64
N GLN A 4 8.53 1.84 12.08
CA GLN A 4 8.55 0.64 11.25
C GLN A 4 7.32 0.52 10.39
N LEU A 5 6.15 0.78 10.94
CA LEU A 5 4.92 0.75 10.18
C LEU A 5 4.53 2.17 9.83
N ASN A 6 4.85 2.56 8.62
CA ASN A 6 4.58 3.89 8.14
C ASN A 6 3.07 4.07 7.94
N TYR A 7 2.55 5.19 8.42
CA TYR A 7 1.14 5.48 8.26
C TYR A 7 0.71 5.49 6.79
N HIS A 8 1.59 5.98 5.92
CA HIS A 8 1.30 5.98 4.49
C HIS A 8 1.18 4.57 3.92
N HIS A 9 2.00 3.64 4.41
CA HIS A 9 1.93 2.26 3.96
C HIS A 9 0.58 1.65 4.33
N LEU A 10 0.13 1.89 5.55
CA LEU A 10 -1.16 1.40 5.99
C LEU A 10 -2.28 2.00 5.16
N ARG A 11 -2.21 3.29 4.88
CA ARG A 11 -3.22 3.96 4.08
C ARG A 11 -3.29 3.37 2.68
N TYR A 12 -2.13 3.10 2.08
CA TYR A 12 -2.09 2.52 0.75
C TYR A 12 -2.65 1.10 0.75
N PHE A 13 -2.32 0.33 1.77
CA PHE A 13 -2.86 -1.00 1.90
C PHE A 13 -4.39 -0.98 1.97
N LEU A 14 -4.93 -0.10 2.80
CA LEU A 14 -6.38 0.04 2.93
C LEU A 14 -7.01 0.48 1.62
N ALA A 15 -6.37 1.38 0.90
CA ALA A 15 -6.89 1.84 -0.38
C ALA A 15 -6.99 0.68 -1.38
N VAL A 16 -5.96 -0.15 -1.45
CA VAL A 16 -5.96 -1.28 -2.36
C VAL A 16 -7.04 -2.29 -1.96
N ALA A 17 -7.13 -2.59 -0.68
CA ALA A 17 -8.12 -3.55 -0.19
C ALA A 17 -9.55 -3.05 -0.43
N THR A 18 -9.77 -1.77 -0.19
CA THR A 18 -11.10 -1.18 -0.33
C THR A 18 -11.53 -1.08 -1.79
N ASN A 19 -10.58 -0.78 -2.67
CA ASN A 19 -10.90 -0.56 -4.08
C ASN A 19 -10.75 -1.81 -4.94
N GLY A 20 -10.31 -2.91 -4.36
CA GLY A 20 -10.24 -4.17 -5.07
C GLY A 20 -9.03 -4.35 -5.97
N GLY A 21 -7.99 -3.55 -5.79
CA GLY A 21 -6.78 -3.71 -6.57
C GLY A 21 -5.96 -2.44 -6.64
N ILE A 22 -4.75 -2.56 -7.19
CA ILE A 22 -3.81 -1.44 -7.26
C ILE A 22 -4.29 -0.36 -8.24
N THR A 23 -4.73 -0.75 -9.42
CA THR A 23 -5.11 0.22 -10.44
C THR A 23 -6.27 1.10 -9.98
N PRO A 24 -7.40 0.55 -9.52
CA PRO A 24 -8.48 1.41 -9.04
C PRO A 24 -8.08 2.21 -7.80
N ALA A 25 -7.23 1.64 -6.94
CA ALA A 25 -6.77 2.37 -5.76
C ALA A 25 -5.94 3.56 -6.17
N SER A 26 -5.05 3.39 -7.16
CA SER A 26 -4.19 4.49 -7.60
C SER A 26 -5.02 5.67 -8.11
N VAL A 27 -6.11 5.39 -8.79
CA VAL A 27 -7.01 6.45 -9.25
C VAL A 27 -7.69 7.12 -8.06
N ALA A 28 -8.16 6.33 -7.11
CA ALA A 28 -8.94 6.84 -5.99
C ALA A 28 -8.12 7.77 -5.09
N ILE A 29 -6.84 7.47 -4.90
CA ILE A 29 -6.01 8.26 -4.00
C ILE A 29 -4.97 9.11 -4.73
N HIS A 30 -5.04 9.17 -6.05
CA HIS A 30 -4.18 10.02 -6.88
C HIS A 30 -2.69 9.69 -6.71
N VAL A 31 -2.38 8.41 -6.62
CA VAL A 31 -1.00 7.92 -6.54
C VAL A 31 -0.79 7.00 -7.73
N SER A 32 0.36 7.11 -8.40
CA SER A 32 0.60 6.25 -9.56
C SER A 32 0.66 4.79 -9.15
N ALA A 33 0.26 3.90 -10.06
CA ALA A 33 0.27 2.47 -9.77
C ALA A 33 1.66 1.95 -9.41
N PRO A 34 2.73 2.32 -10.13
CA PRO A 34 4.07 1.88 -9.73
C PRO A 34 4.47 2.33 -8.32
N THR A 35 4.13 3.57 -7.96
CA THR A 35 4.43 4.08 -6.63
C THR A 35 3.65 3.29 -5.58
N LEU A 36 2.37 3.07 -5.82
CA LEU A 36 1.53 2.32 -4.89
C LEU A 36 2.06 0.90 -4.72
N SER A 37 2.43 0.25 -5.83
CA SER A 37 2.98 -1.10 -5.78
C SER A 37 4.27 -1.15 -4.98
N ALA A 38 5.14 -0.17 -5.15
CA ALA A 38 6.41 -0.12 -4.42
C ALA A 38 6.16 0.03 -2.92
N GLN A 39 5.21 0.87 -2.54
CA GLN A 39 4.88 1.06 -1.13
C GLN A 39 4.33 -0.20 -0.51
N LEU A 40 3.50 -0.93 -1.24
CA LEU A 40 2.96 -2.18 -0.72
C LEU A 40 4.04 -3.23 -0.56
N LYS A 41 5.02 -3.26 -1.48
CA LYS A 41 6.13 -4.20 -1.34
C LYS A 41 6.96 -3.91 -0.11
N GLU A 42 7.16 -2.64 0.22
CA GLU A 42 7.85 -2.28 1.45
C GLU A 42 7.09 -2.77 2.67
N LEU A 43 5.79 -2.64 2.65
CA LEU A 43 4.97 -3.12 3.77
C LEU A 43 5.04 -4.64 3.88
N GLU A 44 4.99 -5.34 2.75
CA GLU A 44 5.13 -6.79 2.75
C GLU A 44 6.45 -7.22 3.34
N ALA A 45 7.53 -6.53 2.98
CA ALA A 45 8.85 -6.84 3.51
C ALA A 45 8.89 -6.64 5.02
N PHE A 46 8.24 -5.60 5.50
CA PHE A 46 8.18 -5.34 6.92
C PHE A 46 7.40 -6.43 7.66
N VAL A 47 6.28 -6.82 7.11
CA VAL A 47 5.43 -7.85 7.73
C VAL A 47 6.05 -9.24 7.59
N GLY A 48 6.80 -9.46 6.52
CA GLY A 48 7.48 -10.73 6.29
C GLY A 48 6.67 -11.72 5.49
N LYS A 49 5.55 -11.30 4.92
CA LYS A 49 4.75 -12.17 4.06
C LYS A 49 3.86 -11.33 3.16
N PRO A 50 3.42 -11.90 2.04
CA PRO A 50 2.55 -11.17 1.11
C PRO A 50 1.23 -10.78 1.77
N LEU A 51 0.74 -9.61 1.42
CA LEU A 51 -0.54 -9.11 1.92
C LEU A 51 -1.69 -9.44 0.97
N PHE A 52 -1.39 -9.65 -0.29
CA PHE A 52 -2.40 -9.94 -1.30
C PHE A 52 -2.01 -11.09 -2.18
#